data_fc8b6aed4b56766142441b21e7460e9d
#
_entry.id   fc8b6aed4b56766142441b21e7460e9d
#
_cell.length_a   1.000
_cell.length_b   1.000
_cell.length_c   1.000
_cell.angle_alpha   90.00
_cell.angle_beta   90.00
_cell.angle_gamma   90.00
#
_symmetry.space_group_name_H-M   'P 1'
#
loop_
_entity.id
_entity.type
_entity.pdbx_description
1 polymer ?
#
loop_
_entity_poly.entity_id
_entity_poly.type
_entity_poly.pdbx_seq_one_letter_code
_entity_poly.pdbx_strand_id
1 'polypeptide(L)'
;MARIVIADDGVSFDGSSPEAGPLGGAEAAVVALAEALVGRGHSVEVYNRCAARLTHKGVAWIPISGGTPSSADLYIANRGHRLIGLVPRARRAVFWIHNPAWYLKKPRYVWALWRRRPVIVCIGAYHATTVPGWMPRGGLAVIPYGLAEEFRHAEPLASPPPPRAIFTSNPQRGLDWLLDLWGISIHPALPEAELHIHAGPAVYGEAGGRQAAAMAAVLERARSMESIGVCCAQPLPRAALIKALRESRVMLYRGDENETFCAAVAEAQALGVPAVAQPLGSLPERIVDGVTGELAVDAASFAASSVALLRDDERWRRMHLAALERQRGRSWDDAAQSFERLIP
;
A
#
# COMPACT_ATOMS: atom_id res chain seq x y z
N MET A 1 14.38 -6.85 24.82
CA MET A 1 13.98 -8.01 24.02
C MET A 1 12.59 -8.46 24.44
N ALA A 2 11.63 -8.53 23.52
CA ALA A 2 10.26 -8.95 23.78
C ALA A 2 9.90 -10.11 22.83
N ARG A 3 8.94 -10.95 23.24
CA ARG A 3 8.33 -11.97 22.38
C ARG A 3 7.12 -11.38 21.66
N ILE A 4 7.18 -11.28 20.36
CA ILE A 4 6.13 -10.71 19.50
C ILE A 4 5.50 -11.82 18.65
N VAL A 5 4.18 -11.91 18.69
CA VAL A 5 3.42 -12.88 17.91
C VAL A 5 2.50 -12.14 16.96
N ILE A 6 2.59 -12.43 15.66
CA ILE A 6 1.71 -11.90 14.63
C ILE A 6 0.86 -13.06 14.11
N ALA A 7 -0.44 -12.87 13.95
CA ALA A 7 -1.31 -13.85 13.33
C ALA A 7 -2.04 -13.27 12.10
N ASP A 8 -2.07 -14.03 11.00
CA ASP A 8 -2.80 -13.69 9.76
C ASP A 8 -3.57 -14.92 9.24
N ASP A 9 -4.83 -14.73 8.85
CA ASP A 9 -5.69 -15.76 8.28
C ASP A 9 -6.06 -15.52 6.80
N GLY A 10 -5.30 -14.65 6.12
CA GLY A 10 -5.47 -14.29 4.71
C GLY A 10 -4.98 -15.36 3.73
N VAL A 11 -4.35 -14.93 2.66
CA VAL A 11 -3.71 -15.82 1.66
C VAL A 11 -2.47 -16.49 2.23
N SER A 12 -1.97 -17.53 1.54
CA SER A 12 -0.71 -18.19 1.90
C SER A 12 0.48 -17.31 1.50
N PHE A 13 1.38 -17.04 2.45
CA PHE A 13 2.67 -16.38 2.23
C PHE A 13 3.61 -16.67 3.39
N ASP A 14 4.90 -16.36 3.22
CA ASP A 14 5.92 -16.39 4.25
C ASP A 14 7.02 -15.34 3.98
N GLY A 15 8.10 -15.35 4.73
CA GLY A 15 9.18 -14.38 4.60
C GLY A 15 9.91 -14.41 3.27
N SER A 16 9.89 -15.52 2.54
CA SER A 16 10.53 -15.66 1.22
C SER A 16 9.63 -15.18 0.08
N SER A 17 8.33 -15.02 0.34
CA SER A 17 7.34 -14.69 -0.70
C SER A 17 7.63 -13.40 -1.46
N PRO A 18 8.17 -12.31 -0.86
CA PRO A 18 8.53 -11.10 -1.61
C PRO A 18 9.66 -11.29 -2.62
N GLU A 19 10.50 -12.31 -2.43
CA GLU A 19 11.61 -12.66 -3.34
C GLU A 19 11.11 -13.54 -4.49
N ALA A 20 10.06 -14.31 -4.25
CA ALA A 20 9.46 -15.19 -5.24
C ALA A 20 8.55 -14.46 -6.25
N GLY A 21 7.96 -13.31 -5.86
CA GLY A 21 7.07 -12.56 -6.75
C GLY A 21 6.34 -11.40 -6.06
N PRO A 22 5.43 -10.74 -6.79
CA PRO A 22 4.64 -9.65 -6.25
C PRO A 22 3.68 -10.15 -5.17
N LEU A 23 3.64 -9.43 -4.03
CA LEU A 23 2.82 -9.75 -2.86
C LEU A 23 1.80 -8.63 -2.61
N GLY A 24 0.63 -8.97 -2.08
CA GLY A 24 -0.36 -7.98 -1.67
C GLY A 24 0.18 -7.02 -0.60
N GLY A 25 -0.27 -5.77 -0.62
CA GLY A 25 0.29 -4.74 0.27
C GLY A 25 0.18 -5.05 1.76
N ALA A 26 -0.88 -5.73 2.20
CA ALA A 26 -1.03 -6.10 3.61
C ALA A 26 -0.10 -7.27 4.00
N GLU A 27 0.10 -8.24 3.11
CA GLU A 27 1.01 -9.36 3.30
C GLU A 27 2.46 -8.87 3.31
N ALA A 28 2.83 -8.04 2.34
CA ALA A 28 4.15 -7.39 2.28
C ALA A 28 4.43 -6.57 3.55
N ALA A 29 3.41 -5.89 4.10
CA ALA A 29 3.53 -5.15 5.35
C ALA A 29 3.78 -6.05 6.56
N VAL A 30 3.16 -7.23 6.62
CA VAL A 30 3.43 -8.21 7.70
C VAL A 30 4.87 -8.70 7.63
N VAL A 31 5.36 -9.05 6.43
CA VAL A 31 6.75 -9.50 6.25
C VAL A 31 7.72 -8.41 6.69
N ALA A 32 7.57 -7.21 6.16
CA ALA A 32 8.48 -6.11 6.43
C ALA A 32 8.47 -5.66 7.91
N LEU A 33 7.30 -5.61 8.55
CA LEU A 33 7.20 -5.33 9.98
C LEU A 33 7.89 -6.41 10.82
N ALA A 34 7.67 -7.69 10.49
CA ALA A 34 8.26 -8.80 11.24
C ALA A 34 9.79 -8.79 11.15
N GLU A 35 10.35 -8.56 9.95
CA GLU A 35 11.80 -8.43 9.74
C GLU A 35 12.37 -7.22 10.50
N ALA A 36 11.70 -6.07 10.44
CA ALA A 36 12.14 -4.87 11.16
C ALA A 36 12.12 -5.07 12.69
N LEU A 37 11.11 -5.75 13.24
CA LEU A 37 11.05 -6.06 14.66
C LEU A 37 12.17 -7.02 15.10
N VAL A 38 12.55 -7.99 14.26
CA VAL A 38 13.74 -8.84 14.49
C VAL A 38 15.01 -7.99 14.48
N GLY A 39 15.16 -7.10 13.51
CA GLY A 39 16.30 -6.15 13.42
C GLY A 39 16.45 -5.29 14.68
N ARG A 40 15.37 -5.02 15.39
CA ARG A 40 15.33 -4.30 16.69
C ARG A 40 15.58 -5.21 17.90
N GLY A 41 15.92 -6.47 17.70
CA GLY A 41 16.31 -7.41 18.76
C GLY A 41 15.13 -8.12 19.46
N HIS A 42 13.95 -8.17 18.82
CA HIS A 42 12.81 -8.93 19.34
C HIS A 42 12.80 -10.37 18.79
N SER A 43 12.19 -11.29 19.52
CA SER A 43 11.81 -12.62 19.03
C SER A 43 10.46 -12.53 18.36
N VAL A 44 10.39 -12.82 17.06
CA VAL A 44 9.17 -12.66 16.26
C VAL A 44 8.71 -13.97 15.65
N GLU A 45 7.47 -14.33 15.92
CA GLU A 45 6.80 -15.51 15.38
C GLU A 45 5.57 -15.06 14.57
N VAL A 46 5.46 -15.47 13.31
CA VAL A 46 4.29 -15.21 12.46
C VAL A 46 3.52 -16.50 12.25
N TYR A 47 2.27 -16.52 12.71
CA TYR A 47 1.35 -17.64 12.56
C TYR A 47 0.38 -17.30 11.42
N ASN A 48 0.54 -17.97 10.29
CA ASN A 48 -0.31 -17.73 9.13
C ASN A 48 -0.55 -19.02 8.32
N ARG A 49 -1.04 -18.90 7.09
CA ARG A 49 -1.27 -20.04 6.19
C ARG A 49 -0.03 -20.45 5.39
N CYS A 50 1.19 -20.23 5.90
CA CYS A 50 2.39 -20.74 5.24
C CYS A 50 2.34 -22.26 5.10
N ALA A 51 2.99 -22.80 4.04
CA ALA A 51 2.93 -24.22 3.71
C ALA A 51 3.64 -25.11 4.75
N ALA A 52 4.74 -24.60 5.31
CA ALA A 52 5.56 -25.32 6.28
C ALA A 52 6.19 -24.32 7.26
N ARG A 53 6.70 -24.87 8.38
CA ARG A 53 7.51 -24.06 9.32
C ARG A 53 8.85 -23.74 8.68
N LEU A 54 9.23 -22.45 8.71
CA LEU A 54 10.53 -22.00 8.25
C LEU A 54 11.01 -20.79 9.09
N THR A 55 12.32 -20.54 9.04
CA THR A 55 12.90 -19.30 9.56
C THR A 55 13.49 -18.52 8.38
N HIS A 56 13.08 -17.26 8.22
CA HIS A 56 13.60 -16.39 7.18
C HIS A 56 13.95 -15.03 7.80
N LYS A 57 15.17 -14.55 7.59
CA LYS A 57 15.70 -13.29 8.18
C LYS A 57 15.40 -13.16 9.69
N GLY A 58 15.54 -14.27 10.43
CA GLY A 58 15.31 -14.30 11.86
C GLY A 58 13.85 -14.38 12.32
N VAL A 59 12.88 -14.27 11.41
CA VAL A 59 11.46 -14.44 11.70
C VAL A 59 11.06 -15.90 11.60
N ALA A 60 10.39 -16.43 12.62
CA ALA A 60 9.82 -17.78 12.59
C ALA A 60 8.43 -17.76 11.98
N TRP A 61 8.23 -18.39 10.82
CA TRP A 61 6.97 -18.58 10.12
C TRP A 61 6.40 -19.95 10.47
N ILE A 62 5.15 -20.00 10.93
CA ILE A 62 4.56 -21.19 11.52
C ILE A 62 3.13 -21.36 10.96
N PRO A 63 2.78 -22.56 10.43
CA PRO A 63 1.40 -22.82 10.00
C PRO A 63 0.42 -22.64 11.16
N ILE A 64 -0.55 -21.76 10.99
CA ILE A 64 -1.55 -21.42 12.03
C ILE A 64 -2.44 -22.61 12.39
N SER A 65 -2.55 -23.61 11.51
CA SER A 65 -3.29 -24.84 11.75
C SER A 65 -2.75 -25.68 12.92
N GLY A 66 -1.47 -25.50 13.24
CA GLY A 66 -0.83 -26.17 14.40
C GLY A 66 -1.11 -25.48 15.74
N GLY A 67 -1.93 -24.41 15.76
CA GLY A 67 -2.22 -23.64 16.96
C GLY A 67 -1.27 -22.47 17.17
N THR A 68 -1.60 -21.61 18.14
CA THR A 68 -0.83 -20.41 18.51
C THR A 68 -0.40 -20.50 19.98
N PRO A 69 0.64 -19.76 20.41
CA PRO A 69 1.03 -19.72 21.81
C PRO A 69 -0.05 -19.06 22.67
N SER A 70 -0.09 -19.42 23.95
CA SER A 70 -1.06 -18.83 24.88
C SER A 70 -0.68 -17.44 25.39
N SER A 71 0.61 -17.02 25.23
CA SER A 71 1.14 -15.76 25.76
C SER A 71 2.12 -15.11 24.77
N ALA A 72 2.23 -13.79 24.86
CA ALA A 72 3.20 -12.95 24.17
C ALA A 72 3.34 -11.64 24.91
N ASP A 73 4.43 -10.90 24.72
CA ASP A 73 4.54 -9.53 25.20
C ASP A 73 3.68 -8.59 24.33
N LEU A 74 3.79 -8.75 22.99
CA LEU A 74 2.93 -8.08 22.03
C LEU A 74 2.29 -9.13 21.11
N TYR A 75 0.98 -9.08 20.96
CA TYR A 75 0.24 -9.87 20.01
C TYR A 75 -0.43 -8.98 18.96
N ILE A 76 -0.18 -9.24 17.69
CA ILE A 76 -0.75 -8.50 16.56
C ILE A 76 -1.68 -9.43 15.78
N ALA A 77 -2.99 -9.21 15.90
CA ALA A 77 -4.00 -9.84 15.07
C ALA A 77 -4.17 -9.05 13.78
N ASN A 78 -3.85 -9.64 12.63
CA ASN A 78 -3.91 -8.99 11.33
C ASN A 78 -5.27 -9.26 10.64
N ARG A 79 -6.13 -8.24 10.51
CA ARG A 79 -7.42 -8.23 9.77
C ARG A 79 -8.54 -9.14 10.26
N GLY A 80 -8.27 -10.40 10.60
CA GLY A 80 -9.28 -11.42 10.87
C GLY A 80 -9.95 -11.28 12.24
N HIS A 81 -11.28 -11.33 12.32
CA HIS A 81 -12.00 -11.28 13.61
C HIS A 81 -11.68 -12.48 14.50
N ARG A 82 -11.44 -13.65 13.89
CA ARG A 82 -11.11 -14.90 14.61
C ARG A 82 -9.74 -14.82 15.28
N LEU A 83 -8.87 -13.96 14.76
CA LEU A 83 -7.51 -13.77 15.28
C LEU A 83 -7.50 -12.95 16.57
N ILE A 84 -8.47 -12.06 16.80
CA ILE A 84 -8.44 -11.08 17.91
C ILE A 84 -8.22 -11.74 19.29
N GLY A 85 -8.65 -12.99 19.47
CA GLY A 85 -8.58 -13.70 20.74
C GLY A 85 -7.58 -14.87 20.81
N LEU A 86 -6.79 -15.12 19.77
CA LEU A 86 -5.98 -16.36 19.67
C LEU A 86 -4.87 -16.47 20.73
N VAL A 87 -4.29 -15.34 21.17
CA VAL A 87 -3.26 -15.33 22.21
C VAL A 87 -3.85 -14.73 23.50
N PRO A 88 -4.51 -15.57 24.34
CA PRO A 88 -5.36 -15.06 25.41
C PRO A 88 -4.60 -14.36 26.54
N ARG A 89 -3.34 -14.69 26.77
CA ARG A 89 -2.47 -14.09 27.79
C ARG A 89 -1.40 -13.16 27.21
N ALA A 90 -1.70 -12.51 26.07
CA ALA A 90 -0.84 -11.43 25.59
C ALA A 90 -0.88 -10.25 26.55
N ARG A 91 0.30 -9.72 26.91
CA ARG A 91 0.40 -8.50 27.75
C ARG A 91 -0.22 -7.28 27.06
N ARG A 92 0.00 -7.18 25.75
CA ARG A 92 -0.67 -6.20 24.89
C ARG A 92 -1.22 -6.92 23.65
N ALA A 93 -2.50 -6.73 23.36
CA ALA A 93 -3.13 -7.17 22.13
C ALA A 93 -3.38 -5.98 21.19
N VAL A 94 -3.03 -6.14 19.93
CA VAL A 94 -3.22 -5.18 18.84
C VAL A 94 -4.11 -5.82 17.78
N PHE A 95 -5.01 -5.05 17.22
CA PHE A 95 -5.76 -5.41 16.03
C PHE A 95 -5.37 -4.47 14.88
N TRP A 96 -4.53 -4.97 13.96
CA TRP A 96 -4.00 -4.21 12.85
C TRP A 96 -4.94 -4.30 11.65
N ILE A 97 -5.48 -3.18 11.23
CA ILE A 97 -6.45 -3.11 10.14
C ILE A 97 -5.86 -2.36 8.94
N HIS A 98 -6.28 -2.73 7.73
CA HIS A 98 -5.74 -2.22 6.46
C HIS A 98 -6.79 -1.63 5.54
N ASN A 99 -8.06 -2.00 5.74
CA ASN A 99 -9.20 -1.48 4.97
C ASN A 99 -10.02 -0.54 5.85
N PRO A 100 -10.81 0.38 5.26
CA PRO A 100 -11.70 1.24 6.03
C PRO A 100 -12.54 0.44 7.02
N ALA A 101 -12.67 0.95 8.24
CA ALA A 101 -13.20 0.20 9.37
C ALA A 101 -14.72 -0.09 9.31
N TRP A 102 -15.39 0.19 8.19
CA TRP A 102 -16.82 -0.06 8.02
C TRP A 102 -17.23 -1.51 8.30
N TYR A 103 -16.38 -2.47 7.94
CA TYR A 103 -16.62 -3.90 8.16
C TYR A 103 -16.59 -4.32 9.63
N LEU A 104 -15.99 -3.51 10.51
CA LEU A 104 -15.95 -3.76 11.95
C LEU A 104 -17.32 -3.66 12.61
N LYS A 105 -18.30 -3.01 11.97
CA LYS A 105 -19.70 -2.93 12.42
C LYS A 105 -20.42 -4.30 12.40
N LYS A 106 -19.87 -5.31 11.74
CA LYS A 106 -20.44 -6.66 11.70
C LYS A 106 -20.39 -7.28 13.11
N PRO A 107 -21.47 -7.92 13.62
CA PRO A 107 -21.57 -8.44 15.00
C PRO A 107 -20.37 -9.29 15.44
N ARG A 108 -19.84 -10.12 14.53
CA ARG A 108 -18.66 -10.97 14.80
C ARG A 108 -17.39 -10.20 15.16
N TYR A 109 -17.19 -8.98 14.61
CA TYR A 109 -16.09 -8.11 14.96
C TYR A 109 -16.38 -7.37 16.27
N VAL A 110 -17.57 -6.79 16.38
CA VAL A 110 -17.99 -6.06 17.60
C VAL A 110 -17.85 -6.94 18.84
N TRP A 111 -18.32 -8.20 18.76
CA TRP A 111 -18.20 -9.17 19.86
C TRP A 111 -16.75 -9.48 20.22
N ALA A 112 -15.90 -9.76 19.23
CA ALA A 112 -14.49 -10.06 19.45
C ALA A 112 -13.75 -8.86 20.06
N LEU A 113 -14.00 -7.65 19.53
CA LEU A 113 -13.42 -6.40 20.00
C LEU A 113 -13.90 -6.06 21.41
N TRP A 114 -15.20 -6.25 21.73
CA TRP A 114 -15.74 -6.03 23.07
C TRP A 114 -15.11 -6.95 24.11
N ARG A 115 -14.93 -8.23 23.74
CA ARG A 115 -14.36 -9.24 24.66
C ARG A 115 -12.89 -9.00 24.96
N ARG A 116 -12.09 -8.54 23.99
CA ARG A 116 -10.62 -8.47 24.10
C ARG A 116 -10.08 -7.05 24.21
N ARG A 117 -10.81 -6.07 23.76
CA ARG A 117 -10.43 -4.65 23.77
C ARG A 117 -8.98 -4.42 23.31
N PRO A 118 -8.54 -4.89 22.15
CA PRO A 118 -7.20 -4.63 21.64
C PRO A 118 -7.02 -3.14 21.34
N VAL A 119 -5.78 -2.70 21.23
CA VAL A 119 -5.47 -1.43 20.55
C VAL A 119 -5.74 -1.64 19.06
N ILE A 120 -6.63 -0.82 18.46
CA ILE A 120 -6.82 -0.82 17.01
C ILE A 120 -5.71 0.03 16.40
N VAL A 121 -4.95 -0.56 15.46
CA VAL A 121 -3.89 0.14 14.72
C VAL A 121 -4.39 0.38 13.30
N CYS A 122 -4.47 1.67 12.93
CA CYS A 122 -4.77 2.18 11.59
C CYS A 122 -3.48 2.61 10.89
N ILE A 123 -3.46 2.61 9.56
CA ILE A 123 -2.28 2.88 8.74
C ILE A 123 -2.24 4.30 8.14
N GLY A 124 -3.15 5.18 8.55
CA GLY A 124 -3.23 6.58 8.14
C GLY A 124 -4.21 7.35 9.01
N ALA A 125 -4.13 8.67 9.00
CA ALA A 125 -5.05 9.54 9.74
C ALA A 125 -6.47 9.42 9.18
N TYR A 126 -6.64 9.47 7.85
CA TYR A 126 -7.91 9.21 7.19
C TYR A 126 -8.47 7.83 7.60
N HIS A 127 -7.62 6.80 7.59
CA HIS A 127 -8.04 5.46 8.01
C HIS A 127 -8.62 5.45 9.43
N ALA A 128 -7.99 6.18 10.36
CA ALA A 128 -8.48 6.27 11.75
C ALA A 128 -9.86 6.94 11.84
N THR A 129 -10.19 7.89 10.96
CA THR A 129 -11.53 8.52 10.93
C THR A 129 -12.64 7.54 10.55
N THR A 130 -12.32 6.45 9.87
CA THR A 130 -13.29 5.41 9.49
C THR A 130 -13.70 4.51 10.67
N VAL A 131 -12.95 4.54 11.79
CA VAL A 131 -13.26 3.74 12.99
C VAL A 131 -14.38 4.42 13.77
N PRO A 132 -15.56 3.76 13.92
CA PRO A 132 -16.66 4.36 14.67
C PRO A 132 -16.26 4.67 16.10
N GLY A 133 -16.67 5.85 16.61
CA GLY A 133 -16.33 6.29 17.96
C GLY A 133 -16.78 5.32 19.06
N TRP A 134 -17.90 4.65 18.86
CA TRP A 134 -18.47 3.66 19.77
C TRP A 134 -17.80 2.28 19.73
N MET A 135 -16.90 2.03 18.75
CA MET A 135 -16.26 0.72 18.57
C MET A 135 -15.48 0.31 19.82
N PRO A 136 -15.75 -0.87 20.41
CA PRO A 136 -15.01 -1.36 21.56
C PRO A 136 -13.52 -1.52 21.27
N ARG A 137 -12.67 -0.88 22.06
CA ARG A 137 -11.22 -0.94 21.91
C ARG A 137 -10.49 -0.56 23.19
N GLY A 138 -9.26 -1.00 23.36
CA GLY A 138 -8.34 -0.58 24.41
C GLY A 138 -7.51 0.67 24.08
N GLY A 139 -7.62 1.14 22.83
CA GLY A 139 -6.94 2.32 22.31
C GLY A 139 -7.06 2.39 20.79
N LEU A 140 -6.70 3.54 20.21
CA LEU A 140 -6.59 3.76 18.77
C LEU A 140 -5.20 4.36 18.49
N ALA A 141 -4.43 3.74 17.63
CA ALA A 141 -3.13 4.23 17.21
C ALA A 141 -3.07 4.35 15.69
N VAL A 142 -2.34 5.34 15.20
CA VAL A 142 -2.03 5.50 13.78
C VAL A 142 -0.56 5.17 13.60
N ILE A 143 -0.29 4.07 12.90
CA ILE A 143 1.06 3.62 12.54
C ILE A 143 1.09 3.41 11.03
N PRO A 144 1.52 4.42 10.25
CA PRO A 144 1.64 4.29 8.81
C PRO A 144 2.65 3.20 8.42
N TYR A 145 2.48 2.62 7.24
CA TYR A 145 3.45 1.69 6.67
C TYR A 145 4.83 2.35 6.52
N GLY A 146 5.85 1.54 6.65
CA GLY A 146 7.17 1.87 6.14
C GLY A 146 7.26 1.66 4.64
N LEU A 147 8.20 2.34 4.01
CA LEU A 147 8.64 2.05 2.65
C LEU A 147 9.92 1.22 2.70
N ALA A 148 10.10 0.35 1.72
CA ALA A 148 11.33 -0.38 1.57
C ALA A 148 12.49 0.59 1.24
N GLU A 149 13.69 0.28 1.75
CA GLU A 149 14.86 1.19 1.65
C GLU A 149 15.20 1.54 0.20
N GLU A 150 14.99 0.62 -0.73
CA GLU A 150 15.26 0.82 -2.15
C GLU A 150 14.44 1.97 -2.77
N PHE A 151 13.27 2.31 -2.22
CA PHE A 151 12.49 3.48 -2.64
C PHE A 151 12.98 4.78 -2.00
N ARG A 152 13.61 4.71 -0.83
CA ARG A 152 13.90 5.87 0.01
C ARG A 152 15.23 6.58 -0.31
N HIS A 153 16.12 5.92 -1.01
CA HIS A 153 17.49 6.43 -1.28
C HIS A 153 17.73 6.80 -2.74
N ALA A 154 16.66 7.15 -3.49
CA ALA A 154 16.81 7.57 -4.87
C ALA A 154 17.52 8.92 -4.97
N GLU A 155 18.53 9.00 -5.86
CA GLU A 155 19.17 10.26 -6.21
C GLU A 155 18.29 11.06 -7.19
N PRO A 156 18.37 12.40 -7.15
CA PRO A 156 17.69 13.25 -8.12
C PRO A 156 18.05 12.89 -9.56
N LEU A 157 17.08 12.95 -10.46
CA LEU A 157 17.32 12.81 -11.89
C LEU A 157 17.90 14.09 -12.46
N ALA A 158 18.94 13.97 -13.28
CA ALA A 158 19.61 15.12 -13.93
C ALA A 158 18.68 15.84 -14.93
N SER A 159 17.79 15.09 -15.58
CA SER A 159 16.83 15.60 -16.57
C SER A 159 15.47 14.92 -16.41
N PRO A 160 14.38 15.60 -16.81
CA PRO A 160 13.06 14.99 -16.84
C PRO A 160 13.04 13.74 -17.74
N PRO A 161 12.34 12.66 -17.35
CA PRO A 161 12.06 11.55 -18.24
C PRO A 161 11.22 11.98 -19.47
N PRO A 162 11.10 11.14 -20.50
CA PRO A 162 10.13 11.36 -21.57
C PRO A 162 8.71 11.62 -21.04
N PRO A 163 7.78 12.16 -21.84
CA PRO A 163 6.39 12.43 -21.41
C PRO A 163 5.61 11.13 -21.16
N ARG A 164 6.04 10.37 -20.18
CA ARG A 164 5.49 9.07 -19.78
C ARG A 164 4.77 9.20 -18.45
N ALA A 165 3.49 8.84 -18.45
CA ALA A 165 2.70 8.62 -17.25
C ALA A 165 2.74 7.14 -16.85
N ILE A 166 2.57 6.86 -15.55
CA ILE A 166 2.54 5.49 -15.04
C ILE A 166 1.34 5.26 -14.12
N PHE A 167 0.79 4.04 -14.17
CA PHE A 167 -0.22 3.51 -13.25
C PHE A 167 0.21 2.13 -12.74
N THR A 168 0.29 1.94 -11.41
CA THR A 168 0.80 0.70 -10.78
C THR A 168 -0.10 0.16 -9.67
N SER A 169 -1.39 0.48 -9.70
CA SER A 169 -2.34 0.08 -8.66
C SER A 169 -3.37 -0.94 -9.17
N ASN A 170 -4.35 -1.26 -8.32
CA ASN A 170 -5.47 -2.10 -8.69
C ASN A 170 -6.27 -1.47 -9.84
N PRO A 171 -6.51 -2.19 -10.97
CA PRO A 171 -7.28 -1.65 -12.09
C PRO A 171 -8.68 -1.14 -11.71
N GLN A 172 -9.30 -1.74 -10.70
CA GLN A 172 -10.63 -1.32 -10.22
C GLN A 172 -10.63 0.01 -9.47
N ARG A 173 -9.46 0.57 -9.16
CA ARG A 173 -9.32 1.85 -8.45
C ARG A 173 -9.12 3.03 -9.41
N GLY A 174 -10.08 3.18 -10.33
CA GLY A 174 -10.17 4.32 -11.22
C GLY A 174 -9.35 4.23 -12.51
N LEU A 175 -8.82 3.04 -12.89
CA LEU A 175 -8.13 2.90 -14.18
C LEU A 175 -9.08 3.12 -15.36
N ASP A 176 -10.30 2.59 -15.32
CA ASP A 176 -11.28 2.75 -16.39
C ASP A 176 -11.60 4.24 -16.63
N TRP A 177 -11.82 4.98 -15.57
CA TRP A 177 -11.99 6.44 -15.61
C TRP A 177 -10.74 7.17 -16.16
N LEU A 178 -9.52 6.71 -15.79
CA LEU A 178 -8.29 7.29 -16.31
C LEU A 178 -8.14 7.06 -17.81
N LEU A 179 -8.53 5.89 -18.31
CA LEU A 179 -8.52 5.56 -19.73
C LEU A 179 -9.48 6.44 -20.53
N ASP A 180 -10.68 6.73 -19.99
CA ASP A 180 -11.58 7.72 -20.60
C ASP A 180 -10.90 9.08 -20.72
N LEU A 181 -10.34 9.55 -19.64
CA LEU A 181 -9.72 10.87 -19.58
C LEU A 181 -8.45 10.95 -20.45
N TRP A 182 -7.69 9.85 -20.54
CA TRP A 182 -6.53 9.73 -21.42
C TRP A 182 -6.93 9.91 -22.88
N GLY A 183 -7.94 9.16 -23.34
CA GLY A 183 -8.38 9.19 -24.74
C GLY A 183 -9.09 10.50 -25.12
N ILE A 184 -9.84 11.10 -24.20
CA ILE A 184 -10.67 12.29 -24.50
C ILE A 184 -9.90 13.60 -24.33
N SER A 185 -8.96 13.67 -23.38
CA SER A 185 -8.39 14.94 -22.96
C SER A 185 -6.85 14.96 -22.93
N ILE A 186 -6.19 13.93 -22.36
CA ILE A 186 -4.74 13.99 -22.13
C ILE A 186 -3.98 13.74 -23.43
N HIS A 187 -4.20 12.60 -24.08
CA HIS A 187 -3.49 12.25 -25.32
C HIS A 187 -3.79 13.22 -26.48
N PRO A 188 -5.03 13.69 -26.72
CA PRO A 188 -5.27 14.71 -27.74
C PRO A 188 -4.51 16.02 -27.49
N ALA A 189 -4.26 16.39 -26.24
CA ALA A 189 -3.49 17.60 -25.89
C ALA A 189 -1.96 17.38 -25.96
N LEU A 190 -1.50 16.11 -25.88
CA LEU A 190 -0.08 15.72 -25.92
C LEU A 190 0.07 14.36 -26.59
N PRO A 191 0.01 14.30 -27.95
CA PRO A 191 -0.01 13.02 -28.68
C PRO A 191 1.25 12.17 -28.56
N GLU A 192 2.39 12.75 -28.17
CA GLU A 192 3.65 12.04 -27.89
C GLU A 192 3.69 11.41 -26.49
N ALA A 193 2.69 11.63 -25.66
CA ALA A 193 2.67 11.05 -24.31
C ALA A 193 2.30 9.56 -24.32
N GLU A 194 2.90 8.82 -23.40
CA GLU A 194 2.61 7.41 -23.15
C GLU A 194 2.00 7.20 -21.76
N LEU A 195 1.05 6.28 -21.62
CA LEU A 195 0.52 5.80 -20.36
C LEU A 195 0.94 4.34 -20.14
N HIS A 196 1.90 4.12 -19.26
CA HIS A 196 2.37 2.78 -18.89
C HIS A 196 1.56 2.24 -17.71
N ILE A 197 0.93 1.08 -17.90
CA ILE A 197 0.10 0.41 -16.91
C ILE A 197 0.77 -0.89 -16.51
N HIS A 198 1.16 -1.02 -15.24
CA HIS A 198 1.71 -2.24 -14.65
C HIS A 198 0.76 -2.75 -13.57
N ALA A 199 -0.27 -3.48 -13.99
CA ALA A 199 -1.36 -3.91 -13.11
C ALA A 199 -1.91 -5.29 -13.52
N GLY A 200 -2.47 -6.01 -12.57
CA GLY A 200 -3.06 -7.32 -12.85
C GLY A 200 -3.51 -8.06 -11.59
N PRO A 201 -4.24 -9.18 -11.75
CA PRO A 201 -4.77 -9.96 -10.63
C PRO A 201 -3.69 -10.74 -9.86
N ALA A 202 -2.50 -10.95 -10.42
CA ALA A 202 -1.45 -11.79 -9.85
C ALA A 202 -1.04 -11.40 -8.42
N VAL A 203 -1.12 -10.12 -8.06
CA VAL A 203 -0.77 -9.60 -6.72
C VAL A 203 -1.83 -9.88 -5.65
N TYR A 204 -3.01 -10.40 -6.01
CA TYR A 204 -4.15 -10.54 -5.10
C TYR A 204 -4.50 -11.99 -4.76
N GLY A 205 -3.72 -12.98 -5.21
CA GLY A 205 -3.94 -14.41 -4.94
C GLY A 205 -5.38 -14.85 -5.24
N GLU A 206 -5.99 -15.69 -4.36
CA GLU A 206 -7.37 -16.16 -4.51
C GLU A 206 -8.43 -15.04 -4.48
N ALA A 207 -8.17 -13.94 -3.77
CA ALA A 207 -9.05 -12.77 -3.76
C ALA A 207 -9.05 -12.08 -5.14
N GLY A 208 -7.92 -12.08 -5.84
CA GLY A 208 -7.81 -11.63 -7.24
C GLY A 208 -8.66 -12.47 -8.18
N GLY A 209 -8.76 -13.78 -7.94
CA GLY A 209 -9.57 -14.70 -8.76
C GLY A 209 -11.05 -14.31 -8.83
N ARG A 210 -11.64 -13.87 -7.72
CA ARG A 210 -13.05 -13.42 -7.68
C ARG A 210 -13.31 -12.11 -8.42
N GLN A 211 -12.31 -11.26 -8.54
CA GLN A 211 -12.36 -9.96 -9.21
C GLN A 211 -11.64 -9.99 -10.57
N ALA A 212 -11.05 -11.15 -10.93
CA ALA A 212 -10.22 -11.29 -12.12
C ALA A 212 -10.95 -10.89 -13.41
N ALA A 213 -12.21 -11.26 -13.55
CA ALA A 213 -13.01 -10.92 -14.73
C ALA A 213 -13.20 -9.40 -14.89
N ALA A 214 -13.51 -8.69 -13.80
CA ALA A 214 -13.67 -7.23 -13.82
C ALA A 214 -12.33 -6.52 -14.08
N MET A 215 -11.23 -7.00 -13.48
CA MET A 215 -9.90 -6.48 -13.77
C MET A 215 -9.49 -6.74 -15.22
N ALA A 216 -9.78 -7.95 -15.73
CA ALA A 216 -9.45 -8.34 -17.11
C ALA A 216 -10.14 -7.44 -18.13
N ALA A 217 -11.41 -7.09 -17.93
CA ALA A 217 -12.15 -6.21 -18.82
C ALA A 217 -11.51 -4.81 -18.93
N VAL A 218 -11.10 -4.22 -17.82
CA VAL A 218 -10.43 -2.91 -17.81
C VAL A 218 -9.05 -3.00 -18.47
N LEU A 219 -8.29 -4.07 -18.21
CA LEU A 219 -6.97 -4.27 -18.81
C LEU A 219 -7.06 -4.57 -20.33
N GLU A 220 -8.09 -5.26 -20.77
CA GLU A 220 -8.33 -5.47 -22.20
C GLU A 220 -8.66 -4.17 -22.93
N ARG A 221 -9.49 -3.35 -22.31
CA ARG A 221 -9.73 -1.98 -22.79
C ARG A 221 -8.43 -1.18 -22.87
N ALA A 222 -7.56 -1.25 -21.86
CA ALA A 222 -6.26 -0.58 -21.87
C ALA A 222 -5.41 -1.02 -23.07
N ARG A 223 -5.37 -2.34 -23.37
CA ARG A 223 -4.64 -2.88 -24.52
C ARG A 223 -5.21 -2.40 -25.86
N SER A 224 -6.53 -2.26 -25.96
CA SER A 224 -7.17 -1.75 -27.19
C SER A 224 -6.84 -0.28 -27.50
N MET A 225 -6.23 0.44 -26.54
CA MET A 225 -5.84 1.85 -26.67
C MET A 225 -4.33 2.03 -27.01
N GLU A 226 -3.64 0.98 -27.45
CA GLU A 226 -2.21 1.02 -27.83
C GLU A 226 -1.92 2.11 -28.88
N SER A 227 -2.82 2.31 -29.85
CA SER A 227 -2.68 3.32 -30.90
C SER A 227 -2.66 4.78 -30.39
N ILE A 228 -3.05 5.00 -29.16
CA ILE A 228 -3.01 6.31 -28.47
C ILE A 228 -2.07 6.27 -27.25
N GLY A 229 -0.97 5.51 -27.35
CA GLY A 229 0.13 5.53 -26.40
C GLY A 229 -0.11 4.79 -25.08
N VAL A 230 -1.14 3.93 -24.97
CA VAL A 230 -1.37 3.13 -23.76
C VAL A 230 -0.59 1.82 -23.83
N CYS A 231 0.38 1.64 -22.93
CA CYS A 231 1.21 0.43 -22.83
C CYS A 231 0.79 -0.37 -21.59
N CYS A 232 0.14 -1.53 -21.79
CA CYS A 232 -0.38 -2.34 -20.69
C CYS A 232 0.46 -3.61 -20.48
N ALA A 233 1.01 -3.79 -19.29
CA ALA A 233 1.86 -4.91 -18.91
C ALA A 233 1.47 -5.51 -17.56
N GLN A 234 2.04 -6.67 -17.24
CA GLN A 234 1.88 -7.34 -15.95
C GLN A 234 2.52 -6.52 -14.80
N PRO A 235 2.09 -6.75 -13.54
CA PRO A 235 2.76 -6.21 -12.37
C PRO A 235 4.25 -6.54 -12.37
N LEU A 236 5.08 -5.59 -11.95
CA LEU A 236 6.53 -5.70 -11.96
C LEU A 236 7.07 -6.17 -10.61
N PRO A 237 8.14 -6.98 -10.59
CA PRO A 237 8.97 -7.16 -9.42
C PRO A 237 9.57 -5.81 -8.96
N ARG A 238 9.89 -5.68 -7.66
CA ARG A 238 10.30 -4.41 -7.04
C ARG A 238 11.41 -3.66 -7.81
N ALA A 239 12.49 -4.32 -8.18
CA ALA A 239 13.59 -3.66 -8.89
C ALA A 239 13.16 -3.10 -10.26
N ALA A 240 12.34 -3.84 -11.00
CA ALA A 240 11.80 -3.40 -12.28
C ALA A 240 10.76 -2.28 -12.09
N LEU A 241 9.96 -2.32 -11.01
CA LEU A 241 9.02 -1.26 -10.65
C LEU A 241 9.74 0.06 -10.35
N ILE A 242 10.81 0.02 -9.57
CA ILE A 242 11.64 1.19 -9.27
C ILE A 242 12.17 1.81 -10.58
N LYS A 243 12.68 0.98 -11.49
CA LYS A 243 13.14 1.43 -12.80
C LYS A 243 12.02 2.10 -13.59
N ALA A 244 10.87 1.42 -13.73
CA ALA A 244 9.73 1.94 -14.48
C ALA A 244 9.18 3.25 -13.91
N LEU A 245 9.12 3.38 -12.58
CA LEU A 245 8.74 4.63 -11.90
C LEU A 245 9.74 5.75 -12.24
N ARG A 246 11.05 5.50 -12.13
CA ARG A 246 12.08 6.51 -12.44
C ARG A 246 12.17 6.89 -13.91
N GLU A 247 11.71 6.05 -14.82
CA GLU A 247 11.58 6.33 -16.26
C GLU A 247 10.28 7.06 -16.60
N SER A 248 9.42 7.31 -15.60
CA SER A 248 8.13 7.98 -15.78
C SER A 248 8.15 9.38 -15.18
N ARG A 249 7.47 10.29 -15.84
CA ARG A 249 7.38 11.70 -15.47
C ARG A 249 6.37 11.96 -14.36
N VAL A 250 5.26 11.23 -14.39
CA VAL A 250 4.15 11.42 -13.47
C VAL A 250 3.42 10.12 -13.20
N MET A 251 2.98 9.92 -11.97
CA MET A 251 2.02 8.88 -11.64
C MET A 251 0.61 9.45 -11.75
N LEU A 252 -0.23 8.83 -12.59
CA LEU A 252 -1.63 9.20 -12.72
C LEU A 252 -2.50 8.19 -11.95
N TYR A 253 -3.17 8.67 -10.92
CA TYR A 253 -3.96 7.81 -10.06
C TYR A 253 -5.21 8.54 -9.56
N ARG A 254 -6.38 8.19 -10.11
CA ARG A 254 -7.62 8.80 -9.63
C ARG A 254 -7.79 8.68 -8.12
N GLY A 255 -7.51 7.49 -7.58
CA GLY A 255 -7.80 7.15 -6.20
C GLY A 255 -9.14 6.49 -6.00
N ASP A 256 -9.42 6.14 -4.74
CA ASP A 256 -10.64 5.49 -4.27
C ASP A 256 -10.91 5.93 -2.83
N GLU A 257 -12.18 6.10 -2.46
CA GLU A 257 -12.57 6.48 -1.08
C GLU A 257 -12.15 5.43 -0.04
N ASN A 258 -11.91 4.18 -0.48
CA ASN A 258 -11.43 3.11 0.38
C ASN A 258 -9.90 3.03 0.49
N GLU A 259 -9.17 3.98 -0.09
CA GLU A 259 -7.72 4.07 0.12
C GLU A 259 -7.42 4.48 1.55
N THR A 260 -6.65 3.64 2.23
CA THR A 260 -6.27 3.84 3.64
C THR A 260 -4.81 4.24 3.81
N PHE A 261 -3.97 4.02 2.79
CA PHE A 261 -2.55 4.40 2.77
C PHE A 261 -2.05 4.81 1.39
N CYS A 262 -2.42 4.07 0.34
CA CYS A 262 -1.95 4.21 -1.03
C CYS A 262 -0.42 4.02 -1.20
N ALA A 263 0.03 2.77 -1.06
CA ALA A 263 1.46 2.44 -1.20
C ALA A 263 2.02 2.84 -2.58
N ALA A 264 1.26 2.64 -3.66
CA ALA A 264 1.72 2.96 -5.01
C ALA A 264 2.12 4.45 -5.17
N VAL A 265 1.29 5.37 -4.64
CA VAL A 265 1.64 6.81 -4.66
C VAL A 265 2.79 7.12 -3.71
N ALA A 266 2.84 6.48 -2.53
CA ALA A 266 3.93 6.68 -1.59
C ALA A 266 5.28 6.23 -2.18
N GLU A 267 5.33 5.08 -2.86
CA GLU A 267 6.51 4.55 -3.54
C GLU A 267 6.96 5.45 -4.71
N ALA A 268 6.03 5.92 -5.53
CA ALA A 268 6.31 6.85 -6.62
C ALA A 268 6.91 8.17 -6.09
N GLN A 269 6.28 8.77 -5.10
CA GLN A 269 6.73 10.02 -4.48
C GLN A 269 8.10 9.89 -3.80
N ALA A 270 8.37 8.76 -3.15
CA ALA A 270 9.67 8.49 -2.53
C ALA A 270 10.83 8.44 -3.54
N LEU A 271 10.53 8.05 -4.79
CA LEU A 271 11.46 8.07 -5.92
C LEU A 271 11.49 9.43 -6.64
N GLY A 272 10.78 10.43 -6.14
CA GLY A 272 10.69 11.75 -6.76
C GLY A 272 9.73 11.82 -7.95
N VAL A 273 8.83 10.85 -8.12
CA VAL A 273 7.83 10.88 -9.19
C VAL A 273 6.59 11.64 -8.71
N PRO A 274 6.32 12.85 -9.24
CA PRO A 274 5.09 13.58 -8.89
C PRO A 274 3.86 12.76 -9.21
N ALA A 275 2.77 12.98 -8.46
CA ALA A 275 1.52 12.30 -8.71
C ALA A 275 0.38 13.29 -8.97
N VAL A 276 -0.53 12.94 -9.89
CA VAL A 276 -1.82 13.60 -10.04
C VAL A 276 -2.89 12.65 -9.55
N ALA A 277 -3.69 13.08 -8.59
CA ALA A 277 -4.75 12.29 -7.99
C ALA A 277 -5.98 13.13 -7.66
N GLN A 278 -7.12 12.48 -7.39
CA GLN A 278 -8.25 13.16 -6.74
C GLN A 278 -8.08 13.12 -5.21
N PRO A 279 -8.61 14.08 -4.44
CA PRO A 279 -8.47 14.11 -2.98
C PRO A 279 -9.37 13.07 -2.29
N LEU A 280 -9.24 11.79 -2.67
CA LEU A 280 -10.00 10.66 -2.17
C LEU A 280 -9.21 9.84 -1.14
N GLY A 281 -9.89 9.41 -0.09
CA GLY A 281 -9.29 8.56 0.93
C GLY A 281 -8.04 9.18 1.56
N SER A 282 -6.95 8.42 1.60
CA SER A 282 -5.67 8.84 2.17
C SER A 282 -4.76 9.60 1.20
N LEU A 283 -5.19 9.91 -0.03
CA LEU A 283 -4.34 10.59 -1.01
C LEU A 283 -3.88 11.98 -0.56
N PRO A 284 -4.69 12.80 0.15
CA PRO A 284 -4.20 14.05 0.74
C PRO A 284 -3.11 13.89 1.81
N GLU A 285 -2.91 12.66 2.32
CA GLU A 285 -1.78 12.35 3.21
C GLU A 285 -0.49 12.00 2.43
N ARG A 286 -0.61 11.71 1.13
CA ARG A 286 0.50 11.26 0.27
C ARG A 286 1.00 12.35 -0.66
N ILE A 287 0.17 13.32 -1.01
CA ILE A 287 0.48 14.38 -1.95
C ILE A 287 0.35 15.73 -1.24
N VAL A 288 1.41 16.52 -1.28
CA VAL A 288 1.36 17.93 -0.90
C VAL A 288 0.98 18.71 -2.16
N ASP A 289 -0.28 19.14 -2.21
CA ASP A 289 -0.86 19.77 -3.38
C ASP A 289 -0.06 20.99 -3.88
N GLY A 290 0.19 21.05 -5.19
CA GLY A 290 1.02 22.08 -5.83
C GLY A 290 2.52 21.97 -5.54
N VAL A 291 2.97 21.05 -4.67
CA VAL A 291 4.37 20.94 -4.21
C VAL A 291 5.00 19.61 -4.63
N THR A 292 4.41 18.48 -4.26
CA THR A 292 4.95 17.16 -4.61
C THR A 292 4.10 16.44 -5.69
N GLY A 293 3.01 17.05 -6.08
CA GLY A 293 2.02 16.58 -7.06
C GLY A 293 0.80 17.46 -7.01
N GLU A 294 -0.30 17.00 -7.60
CA GLU A 294 -1.54 17.76 -7.74
C GLU A 294 -2.73 16.95 -7.21
N LEU A 295 -3.60 17.58 -6.42
CA LEU A 295 -4.86 17.05 -5.97
C LEU A 295 -6.02 17.69 -6.78
N ALA A 296 -6.37 17.06 -7.88
CA ALA A 296 -7.38 17.55 -8.81
C ALA A 296 -8.80 17.21 -8.33
N VAL A 297 -9.66 18.22 -8.23
CA VAL A 297 -11.03 18.04 -7.70
C VAL A 297 -12.00 17.47 -8.74
N ASP A 298 -11.69 17.59 -10.04
CA ASP A 298 -12.52 17.10 -11.15
C ASP A 298 -11.68 16.56 -12.32
N ALA A 299 -12.33 16.05 -13.34
CA ALA A 299 -11.68 15.47 -14.52
C ALA A 299 -10.91 16.54 -15.34
N ALA A 300 -11.42 17.74 -15.45
CA ALA A 300 -10.80 18.81 -16.22
C ALA A 300 -9.48 19.27 -15.58
N SER A 301 -9.49 19.52 -14.27
CA SER A 301 -8.28 19.87 -13.51
C SER A 301 -7.26 18.71 -13.48
N PHE A 302 -7.74 17.45 -13.41
CA PHE A 302 -6.87 16.28 -13.49
C PHE A 302 -6.15 16.21 -14.84
N ALA A 303 -6.87 16.35 -15.95
CA ALA A 303 -6.28 16.34 -17.29
C ALA A 303 -5.29 17.51 -17.47
N ALA A 304 -5.66 18.72 -17.07
CA ALA A 304 -4.79 19.89 -17.16
C ALA A 304 -3.48 19.72 -16.37
N SER A 305 -3.57 19.25 -15.12
CA SER A 305 -2.40 18.96 -14.28
C SER A 305 -1.52 17.84 -14.86
N SER A 306 -2.14 16.80 -15.42
CA SER A 306 -1.43 15.70 -16.08
C SER A 306 -0.62 16.19 -17.29
N VAL A 307 -1.27 16.95 -18.20
CA VAL A 307 -0.61 17.53 -19.38
C VAL A 307 0.51 18.50 -18.98
N ALA A 308 0.27 19.34 -17.95
CA ALA A 308 1.26 20.28 -17.48
C ALA A 308 2.52 19.55 -16.96
N LEU A 309 2.38 18.50 -16.14
CA LEU A 309 3.52 17.73 -15.63
C LEU A 309 4.22 16.92 -16.71
N LEU A 310 3.49 16.46 -17.72
CA LEU A 310 4.08 15.73 -18.86
C LEU A 310 4.85 16.65 -19.82
N ARG A 311 4.55 17.97 -19.87
CA ARG A 311 5.12 18.92 -20.82
C ARG A 311 6.13 19.88 -20.20
N ASP A 312 5.89 20.38 -19.00
CA ASP A 312 6.66 21.45 -18.36
C ASP A 312 7.81 20.87 -17.51
N ASP A 313 9.03 20.98 -18.03
CA ASP A 313 10.25 20.49 -17.39
C ASP A 313 10.58 21.17 -16.06
N GLU A 314 10.31 22.49 -15.97
CA GLU A 314 10.60 23.26 -14.75
C GLU A 314 9.60 22.89 -13.63
N ARG A 315 8.31 22.78 -13.97
CA ARG A 315 7.29 22.33 -13.02
C ARG A 315 7.60 20.93 -12.53
N TRP A 316 7.91 20.00 -13.45
CA TRP A 316 8.30 18.64 -13.10
C TRP A 316 9.52 18.66 -12.17
N ARG A 317 10.59 19.39 -12.51
CA ARG A 317 11.82 19.44 -11.71
C ARG A 317 11.56 19.94 -10.29
N ARG A 318 10.78 21.00 -10.13
CA ARG A 318 10.40 21.51 -8.79
C ARG A 318 9.69 20.45 -7.97
N MET A 319 8.68 19.78 -8.54
CA MET A 319 7.92 18.74 -7.84
C MET A 319 8.74 17.48 -7.59
N HIS A 320 9.61 17.09 -8.53
CA HIS A 320 10.54 15.99 -8.38
C HIS A 320 11.45 16.17 -7.14
N LEU A 321 12.09 17.31 -7.04
CA LEU A 321 12.98 17.62 -5.91
C LEU A 321 12.21 17.73 -4.60
N ALA A 322 11.05 18.38 -4.61
CA ALA A 322 10.20 18.48 -3.43
C ALA A 322 9.68 17.11 -2.96
N ALA A 323 9.35 16.19 -3.88
CA ALA A 323 8.94 14.84 -3.54
C ALA A 323 10.10 14.06 -2.91
N LEU A 324 11.30 14.11 -3.47
CA LEU A 324 12.51 13.51 -2.88
C LEU A 324 12.83 14.06 -1.48
N GLU A 325 12.62 15.35 -1.25
CA GLU A 325 12.86 15.98 0.04
C GLU A 325 11.82 15.56 1.09
N ARG A 326 10.53 15.54 0.72
CA ARG A 326 9.41 15.49 1.66
C ARG A 326 8.71 14.13 1.75
N GLN A 327 8.83 13.28 0.71
CA GLN A 327 8.03 12.07 0.56
C GLN A 327 8.86 10.77 0.62
N ARG A 328 10.10 10.80 1.07
CA ARG A 328 10.91 9.57 1.29
C ARG A 328 10.28 8.61 2.30
N GLY A 329 9.22 9.06 2.95
CA GLY A 329 8.42 8.28 3.85
C GLY A 329 9.16 7.82 5.09
N ARG A 330 8.49 6.93 5.82
CA ARG A 330 9.03 6.26 6.99
C ARG A 330 9.68 4.94 6.58
N SER A 331 10.71 4.53 7.31
CA SER A 331 11.24 3.18 7.20
C SER A 331 10.32 2.16 7.89
N TRP A 332 10.51 0.89 7.61
CA TRP A 332 9.87 -0.17 8.40
C TRP A 332 10.44 -0.24 9.82
N ASP A 333 11.66 0.24 10.06
CA ASP A 333 12.20 0.40 11.42
C ASP A 333 11.42 1.43 12.23
N ASP A 334 11.07 2.58 11.62
CA ASP A 334 10.21 3.59 12.27
C ASP A 334 8.81 3.05 12.59
N ALA A 335 8.26 2.22 11.70
CA ALA A 335 6.98 1.54 11.95
C ALA A 335 7.13 0.54 13.08
N ALA A 336 8.16 -0.31 13.07
CA ALA A 336 8.46 -1.27 14.12
C ALA A 336 8.68 -0.59 15.48
N GLN A 337 9.42 0.52 15.55
CA GLN A 337 9.56 1.33 16.75
C GLN A 337 8.20 1.81 17.29
N SER A 338 7.28 2.16 16.38
CA SER A 338 5.93 2.60 16.80
C SER A 338 5.11 1.44 17.38
N PHE A 339 5.24 0.22 16.84
CA PHE A 339 4.66 -0.99 17.44
C PHE A 339 5.32 -1.36 18.76
N GLU A 340 6.64 -1.22 18.88
CA GLU A 340 7.41 -1.44 20.10
C GLU A 340 6.92 -0.57 21.27
N ARG A 341 6.56 0.69 21.02
CA ARG A 341 5.98 1.60 22.03
C ARG A 341 4.62 1.14 22.55
N LEU A 342 3.96 0.18 21.91
CA LEU A 342 2.73 -0.42 22.42
C LEU A 342 2.99 -1.54 23.43
N ILE A 343 4.23 -2.03 23.56
CA ILE A 343 4.62 -3.03 24.56
C ILE A 343 4.57 -2.37 25.94
N PRO A 344 3.91 -3.01 26.96
CA PRO A 344 3.79 -2.45 28.31
C PRO A 344 5.12 -2.33 29.02
#